data_2c5ac1a1f38915fe568fedccd07f5296
#
_entry.id   2c5ac1a1f38915fe568fedccd07f5296
#
_cell.length_a   1.000
_cell.length_b   1.000
_cell.length_c   1.000
_cell.angle_alpha   90.00
_cell.angle_beta   90.00
_cell.angle_gamma   90.00
#
_symmetry.space_group_name_H-M   'P 1'
#
loop_
_entity.id
_entity.type
_entity.pdbx_description
1 polymer ?
#
loop_
_entity_poly.entity_id
_entity_poly.type
_entity_poly.pdbx_seq_one_letter_code
_entity_poly.pdbx_strand_id
1 'polypeptide(L)'
;MVGKNRQGGAVTRHNAYLLLLIIFVSAKLLLPLNSIASEFSPPGLYQVERVTLPNGFDVVLKPRKGAHTLSLRLWVGVGTQDYPCDKQETPHFLEHLLFTGTSLYDEAELDHLVADHGGSWNAYTANEETVYTMDIYSHFPGFAIDTLYAILTDSQLTDENIEISRDIIHRENGGKPTPVRKWFREQGFGVSGFEKGIFELLPGANYVCKELRTAENISRDDILDTYDTYYVPGNMALIVVGDFDRDQIMARIHHTFGSIDASPPPQRMLPDPGPPLAYSSQTGTFSPLLATDATVWIMYRIPGFWSDDQYPLLVIEQYLSFRINELIRINRGLAYAPGTFRIELDNYGLFGVYADVDVNDAVTALALMRDEMQQLVEHPIDGELLEKAKMKILLQSVQGYESNADFADFYATDYIEIRKLGALVDDEAKIQAVNAADIARVAKKYLSPQLAVQIEEIPTLTYTQLYELICVVFVLLLGVLVYFYLRLRAHNRRRPAG
;
A
#
# COMPACT_ATOMS: atom_id res chain seq x y z
N MET A 1 -49.80 58.52 46.37
CA MET A 1 -50.51 58.17 45.13
C MET A 1 -49.61 57.35 44.25
N VAL A 2 -49.78 56.13 44.37
CA VAL A 2 -49.86 55.02 43.39
C VAL A 2 -49.07 55.22 42.06
N GLY A 3 -47.98 54.47 41.94
CA GLY A 3 -47.33 54.17 40.69
C GLY A 3 -46.99 52.64 40.63
N LYS A 4 -47.75 51.89 39.82
CA LYS A 4 -47.66 50.48 39.68
C LYS A 4 -46.45 50.07 38.82
N ASN A 5 -45.56 49.25 39.36
CA ASN A 5 -44.54 48.49 38.64
C ASN A 5 -45.16 47.54 37.62
N ARG A 6 -44.72 47.65 36.36
CA ARG A 6 -44.85 46.61 35.34
C ARG A 6 -43.43 46.11 35.01
N GLN A 7 -42.97 45.12 35.73
CA GLN A 7 -41.83 44.28 35.35
C GLN A 7 -42.27 42.81 35.52
N GLY A 8 -42.68 42.18 34.43
CA GLY A 8 -43.16 40.79 34.50
C GLY A 8 -43.32 40.07 33.18
N GLY A 9 -42.90 40.69 32.07
CA GLY A 9 -43.17 40.09 30.73
C GLY A 9 -41.96 39.73 29.85
N ALA A 10 -40.75 40.10 30.20
CA ALA A 10 -39.58 39.92 29.34
C ALA A 10 -38.77 38.66 29.62
N VAL A 11 -38.79 38.12 30.83
CA VAL A 11 -37.95 36.97 31.24
C VAL A 11 -38.52 35.64 30.76
N THR A 12 -39.85 35.53 30.60
CA THR A 12 -40.50 34.29 30.14
C THR A 12 -40.39 34.05 28.64
N ARG A 13 -40.23 35.09 27.83
CA ARG A 13 -40.04 34.93 26.37
C ARG A 13 -38.62 34.53 26.00
N HIS A 14 -37.59 35.01 26.70
CA HIS A 14 -36.20 34.61 26.43
C HIS A 14 -35.93 33.15 26.76
N ASN A 15 -36.48 32.63 27.84
CA ASN A 15 -36.32 31.21 28.21
C ASN A 15 -37.06 30.26 27.27
N ALA A 16 -38.19 30.69 26.68
CA ALA A 16 -38.90 29.89 25.69
C ALA A 16 -38.14 29.80 24.36
N TYR A 17 -37.48 30.86 23.94
CA TYR A 17 -36.61 30.81 22.72
C TYR A 17 -35.32 30.04 22.95
N LEU A 18 -34.74 30.08 24.14
CA LEU A 18 -33.55 29.27 24.48
C LEU A 18 -33.91 27.78 24.54
N LEU A 19 -35.08 27.41 25.10
CA LEU A 19 -35.56 26.03 25.12
C LEU A 19 -35.89 25.51 23.73
N LEU A 20 -36.50 26.32 22.87
CA LEU A 20 -36.78 26.00 21.48
C LEU A 20 -35.49 25.86 20.67
N LEU A 21 -34.47 26.71 20.90
CA LEU A 21 -33.16 26.61 20.24
C LEU A 21 -32.41 25.37 20.68
N ILE A 22 -32.44 25.00 21.96
CA ILE A 22 -31.83 23.75 22.47
C ILE A 22 -32.56 22.52 21.92
N ILE A 23 -33.89 22.54 21.84
CA ILE A 23 -34.65 21.43 21.24
C ILE A 23 -34.39 21.33 19.73
N PHE A 24 -34.23 22.47 19.03
CA PHE A 24 -33.90 22.45 17.56
C PHE A 24 -32.48 22.02 17.28
N VAL A 25 -31.52 22.37 18.16
CA VAL A 25 -30.12 21.89 18.04
C VAL A 25 -30.04 20.41 18.42
N SER A 26 -30.78 19.99 19.50
CA SER A 26 -30.81 18.56 19.89
C SER A 26 -31.57 17.69 18.88
N ALA A 27 -32.60 18.21 18.20
CA ALA A 27 -33.32 17.47 17.15
C ALA A 27 -32.53 17.34 15.85
N LYS A 28 -31.61 18.28 15.55
CA LYS A 28 -30.68 18.13 14.41
C LYS A 28 -29.50 17.19 14.70
N LEU A 29 -29.17 16.96 15.98
CA LEU A 29 -28.14 16.00 16.41
C LEU A 29 -28.65 14.55 16.52
N LEU A 30 -29.99 14.34 16.41
CA LEU A 30 -30.65 13.03 16.45
C LEU A 30 -31.19 12.58 15.07
N LEU A 31 -30.76 13.20 13.97
CA LEU A 31 -30.98 12.58 12.67
C LEU A 31 -30.14 11.29 12.65
N PRO A 32 -30.77 10.14 12.37
CA PRO A 32 -30.02 8.91 12.30
C PRO A 32 -28.92 9.08 11.24
N LEU A 33 -27.67 8.84 11.63
CA LEU A 33 -26.52 8.81 10.73
C LEU A 33 -26.72 7.91 9.51
N ASN A 34 -27.68 7.00 9.57
CA ASN A 34 -28.07 6.09 8.49
C ASN A 34 -28.63 6.77 7.22
N SER A 35 -28.95 8.07 7.25
CA SER A 35 -29.44 8.81 6.07
C SER A 35 -28.37 9.63 5.35
N ILE A 36 -27.18 9.74 5.93
CA ILE A 36 -26.11 10.58 5.36
C ILE A 36 -25.23 9.75 4.41
N ALA A 37 -25.09 8.45 4.66
CA ALA A 37 -24.15 7.62 3.91
C ALA A 37 -24.60 7.29 2.47
N SER A 38 -25.90 7.35 2.14
CA SER A 38 -26.39 7.17 0.77
C SER A 38 -26.21 8.40 -0.14
N GLU A 39 -25.69 9.51 0.39
CA GLU A 39 -25.45 10.76 -0.36
C GLU A 39 -23.98 10.94 -0.80
N PHE A 40 -23.07 10.10 -0.35
CA PHE A 40 -21.64 10.34 -0.57
C PHE A 40 -21.01 9.58 -1.73
N SER A 41 -21.49 8.38 -2.08
CA SER A 41 -20.97 7.71 -3.27
C SER A 41 -21.40 8.41 -4.55
N PRO A 42 -20.48 8.61 -5.49
CA PRO A 42 -20.83 9.09 -6.82
C PRO A 42 -21.94 8.18 -7.40
N PRO A 43 -23.06 8.76 -7.91
CA PRO A 43 -24.16 7.97 -8.44
C PRO A 43 -23.67 6.94 -9.45
N GLY A 44 -23.99 5.68 -9.21
CA GLY A 44 -23.64 4.58 -10.10
C GLY A 44 -22.18 4.14 -10.05
N LEU A 45 -21.41 4.45 -9.01
CA LEU A 45 -20.02 3.98 -8.84
C LEU A 45 -19.88 2.48 -9.10
N TYR A 46 -20.71 1.66 -8.48
CA TYR A 46 -20.68 0.20 -8.63
C TYR A 46 -21.37 -0.32 -9.91
N GLN A 47 -21.85 0.56 -10.79
CA GLN A 47 -22.51 0.21 -12.03
C GLN A 47 -21.56 0.38 -13.21
N VAL A 48 -21.02 -0.73 -13.71
CA VAL A 48 -20.19 -0.78 -14.90
C VAL A 48 -20.76 -1.76 -15.91
N GLU A 49 -20.48 -1.54 -17.19
CA GLU A 49 -20.75 -2.51 -18.24
C GLU A 49 -19.52 -3.37 -18.45
N ARG A 50 -19.63 -4.70 -18.30
CA ARG A 50 -18.61 -5.66 -18.70
C ARG A 50 -19.00 -6.38 -19.97
N VAL A 51 -18.08 -6.45 -20.91
CA VAL A 51 -18.23 -7.22 -22.16
C VAL A 51 -17.00 -8.11 -22.33
N THR A 52 -17.20 -9.42 -22.41
CA THR A 52 -16.12 -10.35 -22.76
C THR A 52 -16.16 -10.60 -24.27
N LEU A 53 -15.04 -10.35 -24.97
CA LEU A 53 -14.91 -10.59 -26.41
C LEU A 53 -14.81 -12.09 -26.72
N PRO A 54 -15.04 -12.50 -27.98
CA PRO A 54 -14.97 -13.92 -28.36
C PRO A 54 -13.63 -14.60 -28.09
N ASN A 55 -12.53 -13.83 -28.08
CA ASN A 55 -11.18 -14.32 -27.76
C ASN A 55 -10.87 -14.39 -26.25
N GLY A 56 -11.82 -13.99 -25.39
CA GLY A 56 -11.69 -14.00 -23.94
C GLY A 56 -11.21 -12.68 -23.33
N PHE A 57 -10.89 -11.67 -24.13
CA PHE A 57 -10.50 -10.34 -23.63
C PHE A 57 -11.68 -9.62 -23.00
N ASP A 58 -11.51 -9.04 -21.82
CA ASP A 58 -12.54 -8.30 -21.12
C ASP A 58 -12.47 -6.79 -21.39
N VAL A 59 -13.63 -6.17 -21.46
CA VAL A 59 -13.79 -4.73 -21.57
C VAL A 59 -14.73 -4.26 -20.46
N VAL A 60 -14.29 -3.29 -19.67
CA VAL A 60 -15.09 -2.62 -18.64
C VAL A 60 -15.34 -1.19 -19.06
N LEU A 61 -16.60 -0.81 -19.23
CA LEU A 61 -17.00 0.50 -19.71
C LEU A 61 -17.73 1.28 -18.62
N LYS A 62 -17.28 2.52 -18.38
CA LYS A 62 -17.93 3.49 -17.51
C LYS A 62 -18.12 4.81 -18.23
N PRO A 63 -19.23 5.02 -18.95
CA PRO A 63 -19.52 6.30 -19.58
C PRO A 63 -19.78 7.39 -18.52
N ARG A 64 -19.06 8.53 -18.64
CA ARG A 64 -19.25 9.72 -17.82
C ARG A 64 -19.43 10.92 -18.75
N LYS A 65 -20.68 11.14 -19.17
CA LYS A 65 -21.03 12.20 -20.14
C LYS A 65 -20.69 13.58 -19.62
N GLY A 66 -20.13 14.41 -20.51
CA GLY A 66 -19.71 15.78 -20.21
C GLY A 66 -18.34 15.89 -19.56
N ALA A 67 -17.64 14.78 -19.33
CA ALA A 67 -16.23 14.79 -18.98
C ALA A 67 -15.39 15.02 -20.26
N HIS A 68 -14.39 15.88 -20.17
CA HIS A 68 -13.53 16.18 -21.34
C HIS A 68 -12.31 15.27 -21.44
N THR A 69 -12.20 14.29 -20.54
CA THR A 69 -11.09 13.31 -20.47
C THR A 69 -11.60 11.90 -20.68
N LEU A 70 -10.71 11.05 -21.15
CA LEU A 70 -10.87 9.62 -21.29
C LEU A 70 -9.69 8.95 -20.58
N SER A 71 -9.98 8.04 -19.65
CA SER A 71 -9.01 7.28 -18.89
C SER A 71 -9.09 5.81 -19.25
N LEU A 72 -7.97 5.23 -19.65
CA LEU A 72 -7.85 3.82 -20.02
C LEU A 72 -6.87 3.14 -19.08
N ARG A 73 -7.21 1.88 -18.70
CA ARG A 73 -6.32 0.99 -17.94
C ARG A 73 -6.30 -0.36 -18.64
N LEU A 74 -5.14 -0.70 -19.20
CA LEU A 74 -4.92 -2.06 -19.73
C LEU A 74 -4.36 -2.90 -18.59
N TRP A 75 -5.19 -3.75 -18.03
CA TRP A 75 -4.92 -4.64 -16.90
C TRP A 75 -4.42 -5.99 -17.40
N VAL A 76 -3.37 -6.51 -16.81
CA VAL A 76 -2.80 -7.83 -17.07
C VAL A 76 -2.64 -8.57 -15.75
N GLY A 77 -3.17 -9.79 -15.65
CA GLY A 77 -3.16 -10.61 -14.43
C GLY A 77 -1.81 -11.27 -14.17
N VAL A 78 -0.75 -10.49 -13.99
CA VAL A 78 0.57 -10.95 -13.58
C VAL A 78 1.25 -9.88 -12.72
N GLY A 79 1.82 -10.30 -11.59
CA GLY A 79 2.53 -9.41 -10.69
C GLY A 79 3.74 -10.09 -10.05
N THR A 80 4.37 -9.40 -9.12
CA THR A 80 5.62 -9.88 -8.50
C THR A 80 5.45 -11.21 -7.75
N GLN A 81 4.26 -11.52 -7.25
CA GLN A 81 3.99 -12.76 -6.51
C GLN A 81 3.86 -14.01 -7.39
N ASP A 82 3.70 -13.85 -8.69
CA ASP A 82 3.66 -14.98 -9.62
C ASP A 82 5.05 -15.61 -9.82
N TYR A 83 6.11 -15.00 -9.27
CA TYR A 83 7.49 -15.40 -9.47
C TYR A 83 8.21 -15.71 -8.17
N PRO A 84 9.18 -16.65 -8.19
CA PRO A 84 10.09 -16.84 -7.06
C PRO A 84 10.97 -15.61 -6.86
N CYS A 85 11.56 -15.47 -5.67
CA CYS A 85 12.28 -14.29 -5.24
C CYS A 85 13.40 -13.81 -6.19
N ASP A 86 14.09 -14.71 -6.85
CA ASP A 86 15.15 -14.40 -7.80
C ASP A 86 14.65 -13.94 -9.18
N LYS A 87 13.34 -14.04 -9.42
CA LYS A 87 12.66 -13.68 -10.68
C LYS A 87 11.53 -12.66 -10.48
N GLN A 88 11.34 -12.12 -9.28
CA GLN A 88 10.21 -11.23 -8.97
C GLN A 88 10.14 -9.95 -9.80
N GLU A 89 11.28 -9.50 -10.33
CA GLU A 89 11.33 -8.33 -11.21
C GLU A 89 10.90 -8.65 -12.66
N THR A 90 10.56 -9.89 -13.00
CA THR A 90 10.22 -10.24 -14.40
C THR A 90 8.98 -9.51 -14.93
N PRO A 91 7.84 -9.41 -14.21
CA PRO A 91 6.71 -8.59 -14.66
C PRO A 91 7.05 -7.11 -14.78
N HIS A 92 7.76 -6.54 -13.81
CA HIS A 92 8.23 -5.16 -13.80
C HIS A 92 9.20 -4.89 -14.97
N PHE A 93 10.05 -5.87 -15.30
CA PHE A 93 10.92 -5.80 -16.46
C PHE A 93 10.13 -5.69 -17.76
N LEU A 94 9.10 -6.51 -17.91
CA LEU A 94 8.25 -6.49 -19.10
C LEU A 94 7.41 -5.20 -19.16
N GLU A 95 7.00 -4.64 -18.02
CA GLU A 95 6.36 -3.34 -17.94
C GLU A 95 7.23 -2.26 -18.60
N HIS A 96 8.50 -2.13 -18.22
CA HIS A 96 9.44 -1.18 -18.86
C HIS A 96 9.59 -1.43 -20.34
N LEU A 97 9.73 -2.68 -20.75
CA LEU A 97 10.00 -3.04 -22.14
C LEU A 97 8.87 -2.68 -23.10
N LEU A 98 7.60 -2.68 -22.66
CA LEU A 98 6.49 -2.28 -23.51
C LEU A 98 6.50 -0.78 -23.86
N PHE A 99 7.25 0.05 -23.13
CA PHE A 99 7.43 1.46 -23.44
C PHE A 99 8.63 1.78 -24.32
N THR A 100 9.53 0.82 -24.57
CA THR A 100 10.79 1.07 -25.30
C THR A 100 10.64 1.34 -26.80
N GLY A 101 9.40 1.34 -27.29
CA GLY A 101 9.06 1.62 -28.69
C GLY A 101 8.44 0.45 -29.43
N THR A 102 7.91 0.76 -30.59
CA THR A 102 7.29 -0.18 -31.55
C THR A 102 8.12 -0.28 -32.82
N SER A 103 7.66 -1.07 -33.80
CA SER A 103 8.31 -1.11 -35.14
C SER A 103 8.24 0.23 -35.88
N LEU A 104 7.31 1.13 -35.51
CA LEU A 104 7.06 2.39 -36.20
C LEU A 104 7.63 3.62 -35.45
N TYR A 105 7.69 3.59 -34.14
CA TYR A 105 8.03 4.72 -33.28
C TYR A 105 8.96 4.28 -32.16
N ASP A 106 10.00 5.05 -31.91
CA ASP A 106 10.80 4.88 -30.69
C ASP A 106 10.07 5.43 -29.45
N GLU A 107 10.66 5.22 -28.27
CA GLU A 107 10.09 5.65 -26.97
C GLU A 107 9.79 7.17 -26.94
N ALA A 108 10.75 7.99 -27.39
CA ALA A 108 10.61 9.42 -27.38
C ALA A 108 9.53 9.91 -28.36
N GLU A 109 9.41 9.28 -29.53
CA GLU A 109 8.36 9.56 -30.49
C GLU A 109 6.98 9.19 -29.95
N LEU A 110 6.84 8.06 -29.24
CA LEU A 110 5.59 7.66 -28.58
C LEU A 110 5.20 8.66 -27.49
N ASP A 111 6.14 9.10 -26.65
CA ASP A 111 5.92 10.12 -25.63
C ASP A 111 5.43 11.43 -26.24
N HIS A 112 6.07 11.87 -27.32
CA HIS A 112 5.64 13.07 -28.04
C HIS A 112 4.24 12.92 -28.65
N LEU A 113 3.94 11.76 -29.24
CA LEU A 113 2.62 11.50 -29.80
C LEU A 113 1.51 11.55 -28.74
N VAL A 114 1.74 10.95 -27.58
CA VAL A 114 0.80 10.98 -26.44
C VAL A 114 0.61 12.43 -25.97
N ALA A 115 1.72 13.17 -25.78
CA ALA A 115 1.68 14.58 -25.36
C ALA A 115 0.98 15.49 -26.37
N ASP A 116 1.20 15.30 -27.68
CA ASP A 116 0.55 16.06 -28.76
C ASP A 116 -0.98 15.88 -28.78
N HIS A 117 -1.48 14.75 -28.27
CA HIS A 117 -2.91 14.50 -28.08
C HIS A 117 -3.41 14.93 -26.69
N GLY A 118 -2.58 15.68 -25.93
CA GLY A 118 -2.90 16.18 -24.58
C GLY A 118 -3.03 15.03 -23.55
N GLY A 119 -2.35 13.92 -23.78
CA GLY A 119 -2.36 12.73 -22.95
C GLY A 119 -1.17 12.64 -22.01
N SER A 120 -1.31 11.75 -21.06
CA SER A 120 -0.23 11.20 -20.23
C SER A 120 -0.41 9.69 -20.11
N TRP A 121 0.67 8.97 -20.05
CA TRP A 121 0.67 7.53 -19.87
C TRP A 121 1.71 7.09 -18.86
N ASN A 122 1.52 5.94 -18.26
CA ASN A 122 2.42 5.31 -17.30
C ASN A 122 2.05 3.84 -17.16
N ALA A 123 2.78 3.11 -16.32
CA ALA A 123 2.38 1.78 -15.87
C ALA A 123 2.82 1.55 -14.42
N TYR A 124 2.33 0.48 -13.83
CA TYR A 124 2.81 -0.03 -12.55
C TYR A 124 2.66 -1.54 -12.49
N THR A 125 3.59 -2.19 -11.80
CA THR A 125 3.52 -3.61 -11.46
C THR A 125 3.30 -3.76 -9.96
N ALA A 126 2.17 -4.34 -9.60
CA ALA A 126 1.81 -4.66 -8.22
C ALA A 126 2.14 -6.12 -7.87
N ASN A 127 1.60 -6.61 -6.78
CA ASN A 127 1.82 -7.99 -6.36
C ASN A 127 1.15 -9.01 -7.28
N GLU A 128 -0.02 -8.68 -7.83
CA GLU A 128 -0.90 -9.62 -8.52
C GLU A 128 -1.28 -9.18 -9.95
N GLU A 129 -0.98 -7.93 -10.33
CA GLU A 129 -1.29 -7.36 -11.63
C GLU A 129 -0.21 -6.41 -12.14
N THR A 130 -0.21 -6.18 -13.45
CA THR A 130 0.49 -5.10 -14.14
C THR A 130 -0.54 -4.27 -14.90
N VAL A 131 -0.51 -2.95 -14.75
CA VAL A 131 -1.50 -2.06 -15.35
C VAL A 131 -0.81 -0.94 -16.13
N TYR A 132 -1.16 -0.81 -17.42
CA TYR A 132 -0.75 0.30 -18.28
C TYR A 132 -1.84 1.34 -18.29
N THR A 133 -1.50 2.58 -17.98
CA THR A 133 -2.44 3.68 -17.82
C THR A 133 -2.31 4.69 -18.96
N MET A 134 -3.42 5.22 -19.43
CA MET A 134 -3.44 6.33 -20.38
C MET A 134 -4.62 7.24 -20.07
N ASP A 135 -4.32 8.50 -19.84
CA ASP A 135 -5.29 9.57 -19.64
C ASP A 135 -5.15 10.58 -20.79
N ILE A 136 -6.24 10.88 -21.49
CA ILE A 136 -6.20 11.67 -22.73
C ILE A 136 -7.47 12.52 -22.91
N TYR A 137 -7.49 13.48 -23.81
CA TYR A 137 -8.72 14.14 -24.21
C TYR A 137 -9.71 13.15 -24.84
N SER A 138 -10.99 13.27 -24.47
CA SER A 138 -12.08 12.40 -24.95
C SER A 138 -12.31 12.45 -26.47
N HIS A 139 -11.67 13.38 -27.18
CA HIS A 139 -11.71 13.47 -28.64
C HIS A 139 -10.81 12.46 -29.37
N PHE A 140 -9.90 11.80 -28.67
CA PHE A 140 -8.91 10.91 -29.25
C PHE A 140 -8.99 9.43 -28.76
N PRO A 141 -10.21 8.87 -28.66
CA PRO A 141 -10.33 7.50 -28.11
C PRO A 141 -9.67 6.45 -29.00
N GLY A 142 -9.73 6.61 -30.31
CA GLY A 142 -9.10 5.71 -31.25
C GLY A 142 -7.58 5.68 -31.11
N PHE A 143 -6.95 6.85 -30.97
CA PHE A 143 -5.51 6.97 -30.73
C PHE A 143 -5.10 6.24 -29.43
N ALA A 144 -5.82 6.48 -28.32
CA ALA A 144 -5.50 5.84 -27.05
C ALA A 144 -5.56 4.30 -27.11
N ILE A 145 -6.62 3.77 -27.73
CA ILE A 145 -6.79 2.32 -27.90
C ILE A 145 -5.70 1.74 -28.80
N ASP A 146 -5.38 2.41 -29.91
CA ASP A 146 -4.37 1.96 -30.87
C ASP A 146 -2.97 1.98 -30.25
N THR A 147 -2.65 2.99 -29.47
CA THR A 147 -1.34 3.09 -28.80
C THR A 147 -1.16 2.00 -27.76
N LEU A 148 -2.15 1.75 -26.88
CA LEU A 148 -2.09 0.65 -25.92
C LEU A 148 -2.04 -0.71 -26.63
N TYR A 149 -2.76 -0.88 -27.73
CA TYR A 149 -2.68 -2.09 -28.55
C TYR A 149 -1.30 -2.25 -29.20
N ALA A 150 -0.71 -1.18 -29.74
CA ALA A 150 0.59 -1.22 -30.38
C ALA A 150 1.71 -1.59 -29.41
N ILE A 151 1.75 -0.96 -28.22
CA ILE A 151 2.77 -1.34 -27.22
C ILE A 151 2.57 -2.76 -26.71
N LEU A 152 1.34 -3.26 -26.68
CA LEU A 152 1.09 -4.64 -26.31
C LEU A 152 1.58 -5.64 -27.36
N THR A 153 1.40 -5.36 -28.65
CA THR A 153 1.56 -6.36 -29.73
C THR A 153 2.78 -6.14 -30.62
N ASP A 154 3.42 -4.97 -30.56
CA ASP A 154 4.51 -4.58 -31.48
C ASP A 154 5.73 -3.98 -30.75
N SER A 155 5.82 -4.13 -29.41
CA SER A 155 6.98 -3.65 -28.65
C SER A 155 8.28 -4.34 -29.05
N GLN A 156 9.34 -3.55 -29.10
CA GLN A 156 10.65 -3.99 -29.55
C GLN A 156 11.46 -4.59 -28.40
N LEU A 157 11.23 -5.87 -28.09
CA LEU A 157 11.93 -6.63 -27.05
C LEU A 157 13.35 -7.02 -27.49
N THR A 158 14.17 -6.02 -27.87
CA THR A 158 15.55 -6.23 -28.31
C THR A 158 16.50 -6.46 -27.14
N ASP A 159 17.66 -7.09 -27.41
CA ASP A 159 18.68 -7.26 -26.37
C ASP A 159 19.18 -5.91 -25.81
N GLU A 160 19.24 -4.88 -26.65
CA GLU A 160 19.61 -3.51 -26.24
C GLU A 160 18.60 -2.93 -25.27
N ASN A 161 17.30 -3.00 -25.57
CA ASN A 161 16.22 -2.50 -24.72
C ASN A 161 16.17 -3.28 -23.39
N ILE A 162 16.44 -4.59 -23.42
CA ILE A 162 16.53 -5.42 -22.22
C ILE A 162 17.66 -4.92 -21.30
N GLU A 163 18.86 -4.62 -21.83
CA GLU A 163 19.94 -4.12 -20.98
C GLU A 163 19.71 -2.70 -20.47
N ILE A 164 19.08 -1.83 -21.25
CA ILE A 164 18.68 -0.49 -20.80
C ILE A 164 17.67 -0.60 -19.65
N SER A 165 16.62 -1.40 -19.82
CA SER A 165 15.59 -1.61 -18.78
C SER A 165 16.19 -2.25 -17.52
N ARG A 166 17.11 -3.20 -17.66
CA ARG A 166 17.84 -3.80 -16.55
C ARG A 166 18.59 -2.76 -15.71
N ASP A 167 19.26 -1.82 -16.36
CA ASP A 167 19.99 -0.75 -15.68
C ASP A 167 19.04 0.26 -14.99
N ILE A 168 17.86 0.49 -15.55
CA ILE A 168 16.82 1.33 -14.94
C ILE A 168 16.29 0.66 -13.68
N ILE A 169 15.85 -0.59 -13.75
CA ILE A 169 15.33 -1.37 -12.62
C ILE A 169 16.39 -1.48 -11.50
N HIS A 170 17.67 -1.65 -11.84
CA HIS A 170 18.72 -1.62 -10.82
C HIS A 170 18.82 -0.28 -10.12
N ARG A 171 18.66 0.85 -10.83
CA ARG A 171 18.66 2.19 -10.20
C ARG A 171 17.48 2.38 -9.27
N GLU A 172 16.30 1.94 -9.64
CA GLU A 172 15.08 1.98 -8.82
C GLU A 172 15.22 1.12 -7.56
N ASN A 173 15.86 -0.04 -7.67
CA ASN A 173 16.16 -0.91 -6.53
C ASN A 173 17.37 -0.45 -5.67
N GLY A 174 17.81 0.80 -5.82
CA GLY A 174 18.92 1.37 -5.04
C GLY A 174 20.30 0.95 -5.51
N GLY A 175 20.44 0.59 -6.78
CA GLY A 175 21.69 0.24 -7.48
C GLY A 175 21.94 -1.26 -7.57
N LYS A 176 22.85 -1.59 -8.49
CA LYS A 176 23.24 -2.99 -8.75
C LYS A 176 23.78 -3.66 -7.47
N PRO A 177 23.26 -4.83 -7.07
CA PRO A 177 23.71 -5.49 -5.86
C PRO A 177 25.17 -5.93 -5.96
N THR A 178 26.02 -5.39 -5.11
CA THR A 178 27.42 -5.84 -5.02
C THR A 178 27.53 -7.15 -4.21
N PRO A 179 28.58 -7.97 -4.42
CA PRO A 179 28.80 -9.17 -3.61
C PRO A 179 28.84 -8.89 -2.10
N VAL A 180 29.39 -7.73 -1.71
CA VAL A 180 29.44 -7.31 -0.31
C VAL A 180 28.04 -7.02 0.23
N ARG A 181 27.22 -6.27 -0.53
CA ARG A 181 25.84 -5.96 -0.14
C ARG A 181 25.00 -7.24 -0.05
N LYS A 182 25.13 -8.19 -1.00
CA LYS A 182 24.48 -9.49 -0.97
C LYS A 182 24.88 -10.25 0.30
N TRP A 183 26.17 -10.34 0.61
CA TRP A 183 26.67 -11.02 1.80
C TRP A 183 26.11 -10.41 3.10
N PHE A 184 26.12 -9.07 3.21
CA PHE A 184 25.52 -8.40 4.39
C PHE A 184 24.04 -8.72 4.54
N ARG A 185 23.28 -8.70 3.42
CA ARG A 185 21.85 -9.05 3.44
C ARG A 185 21.61 -10.49 3.88
N GLU A 186 22.40 -11.44 3.41
CA GLU A 186 22.35 -12.84 3.83
C GLU A 186 22.65 -13.02 5.33
N GLN A 187 23.46 -12.15 5.92
CA GLN A 187 23.72 -12.11 7.36
C GLN A 187 22.59 -11.41 8.15
N GLY A 188 21.53 -10.94 7.48
CA GLY A 188 20.40 -10.23 8.09
C GLY A 188 20.60 -8.73 8.27
N PHE A 189 21.71 -8.15 7.79
CA PHE A 189 21.88 -6.71 7.79
C PHE A 189 20.97 -6.04 6.74
N GLY A 190 20.31 -4.94 7.14
CA GLY A 190 19.36 -4.23 6.27
C GLY A 190 18.04 -4.96 6.06
N VAL A 191 17.74 -5.97 6.88
CA VAL A 191 16.39 -6.57 6.98
C VAL A 191 15.61 -5.78 8.03
N SER A 192 14.54 -5.13 7.60
CA SER A 192 13.70 -4.34 8.50
C SER A 192 12.88 -5.21 9.47
N GLY A 193 12.38 -4.61 10.54
CA GLY A 193 11.47 -5.29 11.46
C GLY A 193 10.18 -5.73 10.76
N PHE A 194 9.68 -4.94 9.83
CA PHE A 194 8.54 -5.29 8.99
C PHE A 194 8.80 -6.57 8.17
N GLU A 195 9.94 -6.64 7.46
CA GLU A 195 10.32 -7.85 6.70
C GLU A 195 10.48 -9.08 7.59
N LYS A 196 11.09 -8.92 8.78
CA LYS A 196 11.21 -10.01 9.76
C LYS A 196 9.85 -10.52 10.20
N GLY A 197 8.92 -9.63 10.49
CA GLY A 197 7.54 -10.00 10.84
C GLY A 197 6.84 -10.77 9.72
N ILE A 198 7.05 -10.37 8.48
CA ILE A 198 6.49 -11.08 7.31
C ILE A 198 7.10 -12.49 7.17
N PHE A 199 8.42 -12.64 7.32
CA PHE A 199 9.05 -13.97 7.25
C PHE A 199 8.52 -14.93 8.32
N GLU A 200 8.15 -14.41 9.51
CA GLU A 200 7.52 -15.21 10.56
C GLU A 200 6.06 -15.57 10.24
N LEU A 201 5.28 -14.58 9.75
CA LEU A 201 3.85 -14.77 9.51
C LEU A 201 3.54 -15.50 8.21
N LEU A 202 4.41 -15.38 7.22
CA LEU A 202 4.19 -15.86 5.85
C LEU A 202 5.43 -16.58 5.30
N PRO A 203 5.94 -17.66 5.96
CA PRO A 203 7.21 -18.27 5.60
C PRO A 203 7.22 -18.91 4.20
N GLY A 204 6.05 -19.24 3.65
CA GLY A 204 5.90 -19.80 2.30
C GLY A 204 5.53 -18.79 1.21
N ALA A 205 5.37 -17.51 1.57
CA ALA A 205 4.95 -16.49 0.61
C ALA A 205 6.13 -15.72 0.03
N ASN A 206 5.99 -15.29 -1.23
CA ASN A 206 6.99 -14.48 -1.93
C ASN A 206 6.74 -12.97 -1.76
N TYR A 207 5.95 -12.53 -0.75
CA TYR A 207 5.62 -11.13 -0.55
C TYR A 207 6.86 -10.27 -0.26
N VAL A 208 7.76 -10.78 0.57
CA VAL A 208 9.08 -10.19 0.83
C VAL A 208 10.13 -11.27 0.69
N CYS A 209 11.22 -10.94 0.03
CA CYS A 209 12.34 -11.85 -0.21
C CYS A 209 13.51 -11.59 0.74
N LYS A 210 14.17 -12.66 1.19
CA LYS A 210 15.39 -12.57 1.99
C LYS A 210 16.54 -11.97 1.17
N GLU A 211 16.60 -12.34 -0.09
CA GLU A 211 17.56 -11.86 -1.06
C GLU A 211 17.26 -10.39 -1.45
N LEU A 212 18.23 -9.68 -1.93
CA LEU A 212 18.03 -8.36 -2.54
C LEU A 212 17.28 -8.52 -3.85
N ARG A 213 16.27 -7.68 -4.07
CA ARG A 213 15.61 -7.57 -5.38
C ARG A 213 16.64 -7.23 -6.44
N THR A 214 16.58 -7.92 -7.55
CA THR A 214 17.56 -7.75 -8.64
C THR A 214 17.01 -8.25 -9.96
N ALA A 215 17.36 -7.56 -11.03
CA ALA A 215 17.09 -7.98 -12.40
C ALA A 215 18.25 -8.81 -13.01
N GLU A 216 19.33 -9.10 -12.24
CA GLU A 216 20.53 -9.80 -12.77
C GLU A 216 20.24 -11.20 -13.30
N ASN A 217 19.33 -11.93 -12.65
CA ASN A 217 19.04 -13.34 -12.96
C ASN A 217 17.94 -13.50 -14.03
N ILE A 218 17.36 -12.40 -14.51
CA ILE A 218 16.29 -12.43 -15.48
C ILE A 218 16.88 -12.48 -16.89
N SER A 219 16.61 -13.57 -17.58
CA SER A 219 17.05 -13.77 -18.95
C SER A 219 16.02 -13.23 -19.96
N ARG A 220 16.42 -13.12 -21.22
CA ARG A 220 15.48 -12.83 -22.32
C ARG A 220 14.38 -13.90 -22.41
N ASP A 221 14.72 -15.17 -22.20
CA ASP A 221 13.73 -16.25 -22.25
C ASP A 221 12.68 -16.12 -21.12
N ASP A 222 13.08 -15.74 -19.91
CA ASP A 222 12.13 -15.45 -18.81
C ASP A 222 11.14 -14.35 -19.19
N ILE A 223 11.61 -13.30 -19.88
CA ILE A 223 10.78 -12.17 -20.32
C ILE A 223 9.78 -12.63 -21.38
N LEU A 224 10.25 -13.37 -22.38
CA LEU A 224 9.40 -13.89 -23.46
C LEU A 224 8.39 -14.92 -22.94
N ASP A 225 8.82 -15.82 -22.07
CA ASP A 225 7.92 -16.80 -21.42
C ASP A 225 6.82 -16.10 -20.60
N THR A 226 7.16 -14.98 -19.93
CA THR A 226 6.18 -14.15 -19.21
C THR A 226 5.19 -13.52 -20.16
N TYR A 227 5.68 -12.94 -21.25
CA TYR A 227 4.83 -12.32 -22.26
C TYR A 227 3.88 -13.36 -22.89
N ASP A 228 4.40 -14.48 -23.35
CA ASP A 228 3.60 -15.53 -23.99
C ASP A 228 2.60 -16.21 -23.05
N THR A 229 2.92 -16.27 -21.75
CA THR A 229 2.07 -16.92 -20.74
C THR A 229 0.96 -16.00 -20.23
N TYR A 230 1.26 -14.75 -19.92
CA TYR A 230 0.36 -13.88 -19.18
C TYR A 230 -0.31 -12.79 -20.02
N TYR A 231 0.31 -12.36 -21.14
CA TYR A 231 -0.23 -11.30 -22.01
C TYR A 231 -1.16 -11.90 -23.06
N VAL A 232 -2.11 -12.67 -22.61
CA VAL A 232 -3.11 -13.39 -23.41
C VAL A 232 -4.51 -12.84 -23.17
N PRO A 233 -5.40 -12.83 -24.19
CA PRO A 233 -6.73 -12.22 -24.06
C PRO A 233 -7.52 -12.66 -22.83
N GLY A 234 -7.52 -13.94 -22.50
CA GLY A 234 -8.22 -14.46 -21.32
C GLY A 234 -7.66 -14.00 -19.97
N ASN A 235 -6.51 -13.33 -19.95
CA ASN A 235 -5.86 -12.79 -18.74
C ASN A 235 -5.76 -11.26 -18.75
N MET A 236 -6.38 -10.57 -19.70
CA MET A 236 -6.30 -9.12 -19.86
C MET A 236 -7.67 -8.47 -19.87
N ALA A 237 -7.71 -7.19 -19.50
CA ALA A 237 -8.89 -6.35 -19.59
C ALA A 237 -8.52 -4.91 -19.99
N LEU A 238 -9.41 -4.25 -20.73
CA LEU A 238 -9.35 -2.82 -20.94
C LEU A 238 -10.51 -2.12 -20.20
N ILE A 239 -10.16 -1.33 -19.22
CA ILE A 239 -11.08 -0.45 -18.49
C ILE A 239 -11.09 0.90 -19.20
N VAL A 240 -12.29 1.43 -19.51
CA VAL A 240 -12.49 2.70 -20.21
C VAL A 240 -13.49 3.55 -19.45
N VAL A 241 -13.03 4.70 -18.97
CA VAL A 241 -13.83 5.66 -18.19
C VAL A 241 -13.80 7.03 -18.83
N GLY A 242 -14.96 7.67 -19.03
CA GLY A 242 -15.03 9.03 -19.54
C GLY A 242 -16.16 9.29 -20.50
N ASP A 243 -16.02 10.34 -21.31
CA ASP A 243 -17.02 10.72 -22.32
C ASP A 243 -16.66 10.09 -23.68
N PHE A 244 -17.40 9.09 -24.06
CA PHE A 244 -17.18 8.38 -25.32
C PHE A 244 -18.49 7.85 -25.93
N ASP A 245 -18.45 7.58 -27.21
CA ASP A 245 -19.48 6.81 -27.91
C ASP A 245 -19.16 5.31 -27.74
N ARG A 246 -20.11 4.59 -27.10
CA ARG A 246 -19.94 3.17 -26.76
C ARG A 246 -19.67 2.31 -28.00
N ASP A 247 -20.46 2.53 -29.06
CA ASP A 247 -20.39 1.67 -30.24
C ASP A 247 -19.12 1.90 -31.02
N GLN A 248 -18.62 3.14 -31.08
CA GLN A 248 -17.34 3.48 -31.69
C GLN A 248 -16.16 2.86 -30.90
N ILE A 249 -16.16 2.99 -29.57
CA ILE A 249 -15.15 2.38 -28.69
C ILE A 249 -15.14 0.87 -28.87
N MET A 250 -16.29 0.21 -28.77
CA MET A 250 -16.39 -1.23 -28.92
C MET A 250 -15.95 -1.73 -30.31
N ALA A 251 -16.34 -1.01 -31.38
CA ALA A 251 -15.89 -1.33 -32.72
C ALA A 251 -14.36 -1.26 -32.85
N ARG A 252 -13.73 -0.23 -32.22
CA ARG A 252 -12.27 -0.09 -32.24
C ARG A 252 -11.60 -1.20 -31.42
N ILE A 253 -12.09 -1.51 -30.21
CA ILE A 253 -11.56 -2.58 -29.37
C ILE A 253 -11.71 -3.96 -30.07
N HIS A 254 -12.84 -4.20 -30.73
CA HIS A 254 -12.99 -5.43 -31.54
C HIS A 254 -11.97 -5.55 -32.66
N HIS A 255 -11.64 -4.42 -33.32
CA HIS A 255 -10.66 -4.40 -34.40
C HIS A 255 -9.22 -4.58 -33.92
N THR A 256 -8.90 -4.11 -32.74
CA THR A 256 -7.57 -4.19 -32.11
C THR A 256 -7.47 -5.42 -31.19
N PHE A 257 -7.77 -5.29 -29.92
CA PHE A 257 -7.67 -6.36 -28.92
C PHE A 257 -8.49 -7.62 -29.27
N GLY A 258 -9.61 -7.45 -29.97
CA GLY A 258 -10.41 -8.58 -30.46
C GLY A 258 -9.75 -9.37 -31.60
N SER A 259 -8.71 -8.84 -32.24
CA SER A 259 -7.95 -9.53 -33.30
C SER A 259 -6.84 -10.43 -32.75
N ILE A 260 -6.50 -10.33 -31.46
CA ILE A 260 -5.50 -11.20 -30.83
C ILE A 260 -6.07 -12.63 -30.75
N ASP A 261 -5.25 -13.62 -31.06
CA ASP A 261 -5.65 -15.02 -31.00
C ASP A 261 -6.14 -15.42 -29.62
N ALA A 262 -7.25 -16.16 -29.57
CA ALA A 262 -7.86 -16.59 -28.31
C ALA A 262 -6.92 -17.50 -27.51
N SER A 263 -6.68 -17.14 -26.26
CA SER A 263 -5.94 -17.97 -25.31
C SER A 263 -6.56 -17.84 -23.92
N PRO A 264 -6.73 -18.96 -23.18
CA PRO A 264 -7.28 -18.93 -21.83
C PRO A 264 -6.28 -18.30 -20.86
N PRO A 265 -6.75 -17.81 -19.70
CA PRO A 265 -5.86 -17.32 -18.65
C PRO A 265 -4.96 -18.45 -18.15
N PRO A 266 -3.71 -18.14 -17.76
CA PRO A 266 -2.83 -19.12 -17.13
C PRO A 266 -3.40 -19.57 -15.78
N GLN A 267 -3.03 -20.78 -15.36
CA GLN A 267 -3.33 -21.24 -14.03
C GLN A 267 -2.33 -20.61 -13.05
N ARG A 268 -2.77 -19.64 -12.25
CA ARG A 268 -1.96 -19.06 -11.19
C ARG A 268 -1.84 -20.04 -10.01
N MET A 269 -0.64 -20.25 -9.56
CA MET A 269 -0.35 -20.97 -8.31
C MET A 269 0.00 -19.94 -7.23
N LEU A 270 -1.00 -19.55 -6.46
CA LEU A 270 -0.76 -18.63 -5.34
C LEU A 270 0.10 -19.30 -4.27
N PRO A 271 1.05 -18.58 -3.68
CA PRO A 271 1.89 -19.11 -2.62
C PRO A 271 1.03 -19.58 -1.43
N ASP A 272 1.36 -20.78 -0.89
CA ASP A 272 0.78 -21.24 0.37
C ASP A 272 1.55 -20.62 1.54
N PRO A 273 0.95 -19.73 2.33
CA PRO A 273 1.60 -19.10 3.46
C PRO A 273 1.92 -20.06 4.61
N GLY A 274 1.56 -21.35 4.50
CA GLY A 274 1.73 -22.33 5.55
C GLY A 274 0.71 -22.20 6.70
N PRO A 275 0.83 -23.00 7.78
CA PRO A 275 -0.06 -22.92 8.93
C PRO A 275 0.16 -21.60 9.71
N PRO A 276 -0.86 -21.11 10.43
CA PRO A 276 -0.71 -19.98 11.34
C PRO A 276 0.37 -20.25 12.37
N LEU A 277 1.24 -19.28 12.60
CA LEU A 277 2.30 -19.38 13.61
C LEU A 277 1.74 -19.09 15.00
N ALA A 278 2.35 -19.71 16.02
CA ALA A 278 2.15 -19.31 17.40
C ALA A 278 2.85 -17.95 17.67
N TYR A 279 2.55 -17.36 18.83
CA TYR A 279 3.19 -16.13 19.29
C TYR A 279 4.72 -16.19 19.13
N SER A 280 5.28 -15.11 18.56
CA SER A 280 6.71 -14.88 18.45
C SER A 280 7.05 -13.45 18.88
N SER A 281 8.20 -13.28 19.53
CA SER A 281 8.73 -11.96 19.89
C SER A 281 10.21 -11.93 19.58
N GLN A 282 10.64 -10.95 18.78
CA GLN A 282 12.02 -10.82 18.35
C GLN A 282 12.52 -9.37 18.53
N THR A 283 13.78 -9.26 18.92
CA THR A 283 14.50 -7.99 18.94
C THR A 283 15.57 -8.03 17.86
N GLY A 284 15.50 -7.09 16.89
CA GLY A 284 16.46 -6.97 15.80
C GLY A 284 17.37 -5.77 15.98
N THR A 285 18.70 -5.97 15.75
CA THR A 285 19.71 -4.93 15.94
C THR A 285 20.51 -4.60 14.68
N PHE A 286 20.09 -5.08 13.50
CA PHE A 286 20.88 -4.94 12.28
C PHE A 286 20.44 -3.78 11.38
N SER A 287 19.29 -3.18 11.63
CA SER A 287 18.79 -2.05 10.86
C SER A 287 17.96 -1.12 11.76
N PRO A 288 18.23 0.20 11.71
CA PRO A 288 19.42 0.81 11.09
C PRO A 288 20.69 0.53 11.91
N LEU A 289 21.87 0.69 11.27
CA LEU A 289 23.15 0.49 11.97
C LEU A 289 23.40 1.55 13.03
N LEU A 290 23.01 2.80 12.76
CA LEU A 290 23.21 3.95 13.64
C LEU A 290 21.97 4.85 13.59
N ALA A 291 21.28 5.01 14.71
CA ALA A 291 20.13 5.90 14.86
C ALA A 291 19.88 6.24 16.35
N THR A 292 18.90 7.08 16.61
CA THR A 292 18.32 7.33 17.93
C THR A 292 16.99 6.61 18.12
N ASP A 293 16.36 6.24 17.01
CA ASP A 293 14.99 5.77 16.96
C ASP A 293 14.94 4.25 16.83
N ALA A 294 13.89 3.68 17.36
CA ALA A 294 13.52 2.28 17.25
C ALA A 294 12.11 2.19 16.66
N THR A 295 11.84 1.16 15.86
CA THR A 295 10.48 0.87 15.40
C THR A 295 9.97 -0.38 16.11
N VAL A 296 8.77 -0.30 16.65
CA VAL A 296 8.08 -1.43 17.28
C VAL A 296 6.86 -1.84 16.47
N TRP A 297 6.68 -3.15 16.30
CA TRP A 297 5.62 -3.74 15.50
C TRP A 297 4.88 -4.80 16.27
N ILE A 298 3.55 -4.86 16.11
CA ILE A 298 2.73 -6.02 16.46
C ILE A 298 1.96 -6.39 15.21
N MET A 299 2.21 -7.58 14.69
CA MET A 299 1.74 -8.03 13.40
C MET A 299 0.95 -9.32 13.52
N TYR A 300 -0.03 -9.49 12.65
CA TYR A 300 -0.92 -10.65 12.59
C TYR A 300 -1.11 -11.08 11.16
N ARG A 301 -1.28 -12.37 10.96
CA ARG A 301 -1.81 -12.91 9.72
C ARG A 301 -3.32 -12.83 9.73
N ILE A 302 -3.89 -12.32 8.64
CA ILE A 302 -5.35 -12.21 8.43
C ILE A 302 -5.75 -13.02 7.19
N PRO A 303 -7.06 -13.24 6.95
CA PRO A 303 -7.51 -13.89 5.73
C PRO A 303 -7.25 -12.98 4.52
N GLY A 304 -7.28 -13.57 3.32
CA GLY A 304 -7.18 -12.84 2.07
C GLY A 304 -8.47 -12.10 1.71
N PHE A 305 -8.38 -11.41 0.59
CA PHE A 305 -9.38 -10.49 0.05
C PHE A 305 -10.81 -11.06 -0.03
N TRP A 306 -10.97 -12.36 -0.34
CA TRP A 306 -12.28 -12.98 -0.52
C TRP A 306 -13.03 -13.33 0.77
N SER A 307 -12.49 -12.98 1.92
CA SER A 307 -13.14 -13.25 3.20
C SER A 307 -14.17 -12.17 3.54
N ASP A 308 -15.36 -12.58 4.00
CA ASP A 308 -16.33 -11.64 4.58
C ASP A 308 -15.82 -10.91 5.82
N ASP A 309 -14.72 -11.39 6.43
CA ASP A 309 -14.08 -10.76 7.60
C ASP A 309 -13.22 -9.54 7.23
N GLN A 310 -12.99 -9.24 5.93
CA GLN A 310 -12.22 -8.09 5.48
C GLN A 310 -12.83 -6.75 5.92
N TYR A 311 -14.16 -6.58 5.84
CA TYR A 311 -14.81 -5.32 6.23
C TYR A 311 -14.71 -5.02 7.73
N PRO A 312 -14.97 -5.98 8.64
CA PRO A 312 -14.63 -5.81 10.04
C PRO A 312 -13.15 -5.50 10.28
N LEU A 313 -12.22 -6.13 9.55
CA LEU A 313 -10.77 -5.84 9.66
C LEU A 313 -10.42 -4.43 9.21
N LEU A 314 -11.00 -3.94 8.12
CA LEU A 314 -10.85 -2.55 7.66
C LEU A 314 -11.34 -1.55 8.73
N VAL A 315 -12.49 -1.82 9.33
CA VAL A 315 -13.02 -0.96 10.41
C VAL A 315 -12.16 -1.05 11.66
N ILE A 316 -11.63 -2.23 12.04
CA ILE A 316 -10.68 -2.40 13.13
C ILE A 316 -9.39 -1.61 12.87
N GLU A 317 -8.87 -1.62 11.65
CA GLU A 317 -7.68 -0.86 11.27
C GLU A 317 -7.87 0.63 11.55
N GLN A 318 -8.97 1.20 11.06
CA GLN A 318 -9.25 2.62 11.28
C GLN A 318 -9.55 2.95 12.76
N TYR A 319 -10.24 2.07 13.48
CA TYR A 319 -10.49 2.19 14.92
C TYR A 319 -9.16 2.20 15.69
N LEU A 320 -8.28 1.25 15.44
CA LEU A 320 -6.97 1.17 16.07
C LEU A 320 -6.07 2.34 15.67
N SER A 321 -6.15 2.84 14.46
CA SER A 321 -5.42 4.04 14.04
C SER A 321 -5.74 5.23 14.95
N PHE A 322 -6.99 5.44 15.31
CA PHE A 322 -7.37 6.47 16.26
C PHE A 322 -6.83 6.18 17.67
N ARG A 323 -6.99 4.94 18.15
CA ARG A 323 -6.58 4.53 19.49
C ARG A 323 -5.07 4.60 19.70
N ILE A 324 -4.30 4.10 18.74
CA ILE A 324 -2.84 4.10 18.81
C ILE A 324 -2.29 5.53 18.70
N ASN A 325 -2.86 6.36 17.83
CA ASN A 325 -2.49 7.77 17.76
C ASN A 325 -2.79 8.51 19.09
N GLU A 326 -3.95 8.31 19.67
CA GLU A 326 -4.30 8.88 20.98
C GLU A 326 -3.35 8.41 22.07
N LEU A 327 -3.12 7.09 22.16
CA LEU A 327 -2.36 6.45 23.22
C LEU A 327 -0.87 6.81 23.18
N ILE A 328 -0.25 6.74 22.00
CA ILE A 328 1.20 6.88 21.81
C ILE A 328 1.58 8.35 21.57
N ARG A 329 0.87 9.04 20.66
CA ARG A 329 1.22 10.41 20.26
C ARG A 329 0.62 11.44 21.18
N ILE A 330 -0.70 11.46 21.32
CA ILE A 330 -1.39 12.58 21.99
C ILE A 330 -1.16 12.54 23.51
N ASN A 331 -1.37 11.38 24.15
CA ASN A 331 -1.32 11.27 25.60
C ASN A 331 0.10 11.19 26.16
N ARG A 332 1.08 10.71 25.35
CA ARG A 332 2.44 10.45 25.85
C ARG A 332 3.56 11.09 25.03
N GLY A 333 3.29 11.51 23.81
CA GLY A 333 4.30 12.13 22.93
C GLY A 333 5.47 11.22 22.57
N LEU A 334 5.26 9.88 22.57
CA LEU A 334 6.33 8.91 22.32
C LEU A 334 6.68 8.78 20.84
N ALA A 335 5.72 9.03 19.94
CA ALA A 335 5.92 8.93 18.50
C ALA A 335 5.25 10.09 17.75
N TYR A 336 5.81 10.47 16.60
CA TYR A 336 5.19 11.47 15.74
C TYR A 336 4.04 10.90 14.90
N ALA A 337 4.21 9.73 14.32
CA ALA A 337 3.24 9.10 13.42
C ALA A 337 3.10 7.58 13.70
N PRO A 338 2.58 7.20 14.88
CA PRO A 338 2.23 5.80 15.12
C PRO A 338 1.04 5.45 14.23
N GLY A 339 0.95 4.19 13.78
CA GLY A 339 -0.05 3.81 12.81
C GLY A 339 -0.46 2.36 12.83
N THR A 340 -1.33 2.07 11.90
CA THR A 340 -1.79 0.73 11.54
C THR A 340 -1.48 0.47 10.08
N PHE A 341 -1.43 -0.79 9.70
CA PHE A 341 -1.37 -1.20 8.30
C PHE A 341 -2.17 -2.47 8.10
N ARG A 342 -2.67 -2.64 6.88
CA ARG A 342 -3.33 -3.84 6.41
C ARG A 342 -2.90 -4.09 4.97
N ILE A 343 -2.54 -5.32 4.68
CA ILE A 343 -2.20 -5.79 3.33
C ILE A 343 -3.10 -6.96 3.05
N GLU A 344 -3.78 -6.91 1.93
CA GLU A 344 -4.66 -7.97 1.45
C GLU A 344 -4.14 -8.51 0.14
N LEU A 345 -4.07 -9.82 0.07
CA LEU A 345 -3.72 -10.59 -1.11
C LEU A 345 -4.84 -11.60 -1.34
N ASP A 346 -4.83 -12.28 -2.46
CA ASP A 346 -5.94 -13.15 -2.86
C ASP A 346 -6.32 -14.18 -1.77
N ASN A 347 -5.35 -14.88 -1.17
CA ASN A 347 -5.58 -15.98 -0.24
C ASN A 347 -5.14 -15.74 1.21
N TYR A 348 -4.45 -14.66 1.52
CA TYR A 348 -4.01 -14.25 2.86
C TYR A 348 -3.78 -12.75 2.93
N GLY A 349 -3.57 -12.27 4.14
CA GLY A 349 -3.20 -10.87 4.37
C GLY A 349 -2.41 -10.68 5.64
N LEU A 350 -1.99 -9.46 5.88
CA LEU A 350 -1.29 -8.99 7.05
C LEU A 350 -2.03 -7.82 7.67
N PHE A 351 -2.00 -7.78 8.97
CA PHE A 351 -2.52 -6.68 9.78
C PHE A 351 -1.51 -6.31 10.84
N GLY A 352 -1.36 -5.04 11.16
CA GLY A 352 -0.47 -4.66 12.26
C GLY A 352 -0.63 -3.24 12.72
N VAL A 353 0.00 -3.00 13.88
CA VAL A 353 0.19 -1.69 14.48
C VAL A 353 1.68 -1.45 14.66
N TYR A 354 2.11 -0.20 14.53
CA TYR A 354 3.52 0.17 14.65
C TYR A 354 3.71 1.56 15.24
N ALA A 355 4.92 1.80 15.76
CA ALA A 355 5.34 3.12 16.21
C ALA A 355 6.86 3.28 16.05
N ASP A 356 7.27 4.44 15.51
CA ASP A 356 8.66 4.91 15.54
C ASP A 356 8.85 5.78 16.77
N VAL A 357 9.72 5.34 17.68
CA VAL A 357 9.91 5.94 19.01
C VAL A 357 11.40 6.12 19.31
N ASP A 358 11.74 6.94 20.31
CA ASP A 358 13.09 6.91 20.86
C ASP A 358 13.43 5.49 21.37
N VAL A 359 14.66 5.05 21.17
CA VAL A 359 15.13 3.71 21.55
C VAL A 359 14.85 3.37 23.04
N ASN A 360 14.87 4.38 23.91
CA ASN A 360 14.59 4.23 25.34
C ASN A 360 13.09 4.00 25.62
N ASP A 361 12.22 4.37 24.71
CA ASP A 361 10.76 4.26 24.83
C ASP A 361 10.17 3.03 24.14
N ALA A 362 10.98 2.27 23.39
CA ALA A 362 10.54 1.12 22.59
C ALA A 362 9.75 0.10 23.41
N VAL A 363 10.27 -0.31 24.57
CA VAL A 363 9.60 -1.29 25.47
C VAL A 363 8.28 -0.73 25.99
N THR A 364 8.22 0.56 26.32
CA THR A 364 7.01 1.22 26.80
C THR A 364 5.95 1.28 25.70
N ALA A 365 6.33 1.71 24.50
CA ALA A 365 5.43 1.79 23.34
C ALA A 365 4.86 0.42 22.98
N LEU A 366 5.71 -0.60 22.91
CA LEU A 366 5.29 -1.99 22.62
C LEU A 366 4.32 -2.52 23.68
N ALA A 367 4.56 -2.25 24.96
CA ALA A 367 3.66 -2.65 26.03
C ALA A 367 2.28 -1.99 25.90
N LEU A 368 2.24 -0.68 25.63
CA LEU A 368 0.99 0.07 25.42
C LEU A 368 0.19 -0.44 24.20
N MET A 369 0.87 -0.71 23.10
CA MET A 369 0.24 -1.27 21.92
C MET A 369 -0.31 -2.68 22.18
N ARG A 370 0.43 -3.51 22.90
CA ARG A 370 -0.01 -4.85 23.32
C ARG A 370 -1.27 -4.79 24.19
N ASP A 371 -1.27 -3.89 25.17
CA ASP A 371 -2.41 -3.71 26.07
C ASP A 371 -3.65 -3.27 25.29
N GLU A 372 -3.49 -2.34 24.31
CA GLU A 372 -4.60 -1.92 23.44
C GLU A 372 -5.14 -3.06 22.57
N MET A 373 -4.25 -3.87 21.97
CA MET A 373 -4.65 -5.05 21.20
C MET A 373 -5.39 -6.08 22.08
N GLN A 374 -4.96 -6.27 23.31
CA GLN A 374 -5.65 -7.14 24.27
C GLN A 374 -7.02 -6.57 24.65
N GLN A 375 -7.12 -5.28 24.91
CA GLN A 375 -8.40 -4.60 25.19
C GLN A 375 -9.40 -4.80 24.05
N LEU A 376 -8.97 -4.65 22.80
CA LEU A 376 -9.83 -4.88 21.63
C LEU A 376 -10.40 -6.31 21.58
N VAL A 377 -9.63 -7.32 22.02
CA VAL A 377 -10.05 -8.73 22.00
C VAL A 377 -10.96 -9.08 23.17
N GLU A 378 -10.74 -8.49 24.35
CA GLU A 378 -11.39 -8.87 25.61
C GLU A 378 -12.61 -8.02 25.95
N HIS A 379 -12.69 -6.79 25.45
CA HIS A 379 -13.72 -5.85 25.83
C HIS A 379 -14.55 -5.32 24.64
N PRO A 380 -15.81 -4.92 24.86
CA PRO A 380 -16.58 -4.23 23.84
C PRO A 380 -15.89 -2.93 23.40
N ILE A 381 -15.90 -2.66 22.08
CA ILE A 381 -15.36 -1.42 21.55
C ILE A 381 -16.26 -0.23 21.85
N ASP A 382 -15.67 0.97 21.88
CA ASP A 382 -16.41 2.23 21.98
C ASP A 382 -17.28 2.42 20.71
N GLY A 383 -18.61 2.48 20.90
CA GLY A 383 -19.55 2.58 19.79
C GLY A 383 -19.49 3.93 19.07
N GLU A 384 -19.16 5.04 19.75
CA GLU A 384 -18.99 6.34 19.10
C GLU A 384 -17.73 6.33 18.21
N LEU A 385 -16.64 5.75 18.70
CA LEU A 385 -15.40 5.65 17.94
C LEU A 385 -15.55 4.66 16.77
N LEU A 386 -16.35 3.60 16.92
CA LEU A 386 -16.71 2.69 15.83
C LEU A 386 -17.37 3.44 14.68
N GLU A 387 -18.40 4.25 14.97
CA GLU A 387 -19.10 5.02 13.95
C GLU A 387 -18.18 6.10 13.32
N LYS A 388 -17.29 6.70 14.09
CA LYS A 388 -16.24 7.59 13.55
C LYS A 388 -15.28 6.88 12.62
N ALA A 389 -14.89 5.64 12.93
CA ALA A 389 -14.02 4.84 12.08
C ALA A 389 -14.69 4.54 10.73
N LYS A 390 -15.94 4.06 10.74
CA LYS A 390 -16.72 3.85 9.51
C LYS A 390 -16.84 5.12 8.68
N MET A 391 -17.22 6.23 9.31
CA MET A 391 -17.36 7.52 8.62
C MET A 391 -16.04 7.99 7.99
N LYS A 392 -14.90 7.76 8.67
CA LYS A 392 -13.59 8.13 8.12
C LYS A 392 -13.25 7.31 6.88
N ILE A 393 -13.52 5.99 6.89
CA ILE A 393 -13.31 5.11 5.74
C ILE A 393 -14.17 5.58 4.56
N LEU A 394 -15.48 5.76 4.79
CA LEU A 394 -16.40 6.23 3.76
C LEU A 394 -16.01 7.59 3.16
N LEU A 395 -15.54 8.53 3.99
CA LEU A 395 -15.06 9.82 3.52
C LEU A 395 -13.80 9.68 2.66
N GLN A 396 -12.87 8.80 3.04
CA GLN A 396 -11.67 8.55 2.25
C GLN A 396 -11.99 7.93 0.89
N SER A 397 -12.94 6.99 0.86
CA SER A 397 -13.41 6.40 -0.41
C SER A 397 -13.96 7.46 -1.35
N VAL A 398 -14.82 8.37 -0.85
CA VAL A 398 -15.40 9.44 -1.66
C VAL A 398 -14.35 10.37 -2.25
N GLN A 399 -13.35 10.76 -1.45
CA GLN A 399 -12.27 11.64 -1.91
C GLN A 399 -11.40 11.03 -3.02
N GLY A 400 -11.42 9.70 -3.15
CA GLY A 400 -10.71 8.97 -4.20
C GLY A 400 -11.46 8.86 -5.53
N TYR A 401 -12.68 9.45 -5.69
CA TYR A 401 -13.51 9.26 -6.89
C TYR A 401 -13.96 10.58 -7.51
N GLU A 402 -13.04 11.49 -7.80
CA GLU A 402 -13.35 12.79 -8.39
C GLU A 402 -13.13 12.83 -9.91
N SER A 403 -12.00 12.32 -10.38
CA SER A 403 -11.62 12.34 -11.80
C SER A 403 -11.98 11.04 -12.54
N ASN A 404 -11.86 11.04 -13.87
CA ASN A 404 -11.98 9.80 -14.66
C ASN A 404 -10.81 8.84 -14.39
N ALA A 405 -9.63 9.38 -14.12
CA ALA A 405 -8.46 8.58 -13.75
C ALA A 405 -8.71 7.81 -12.45
N ASP A 406 -9.23 8.50 -11.40
CA ASP A 406 -9.53 7.85 -10.12
C ASP A 406 -10.55 6.71 -10.27
N PHE A 407 -11.61 6.93 -11.09
CA PHE A 407 -12.56 5.86 -11.40
C PHE A 407 -11.92 4.71 -12.17
N ALA A 408 -11.04 5.01 -13.12
CA ALA A 408 -10.37 3.98 -13.90
C ALA A 408 -9.41 3.16 -13.03
N ASP A 409 -8.69 3.82 -12.10
CA ASP A 409 -7.81 3.17 -11.13
C ASP A 409 -8.60 2.30 -10.15
N PHE A 410 -9.73 2.78 -9.64
CA PHE A 410 -10.64 2.00 -8.81
C PHE A 410 -11.10 0.72 -9.53
N TYR A 411 -11.60 0.85 -10.77
CA TYR A 411 -12.04 -0.32 -11.54
C TYR A 411 -10.90 -1.24 -11.95
N ALA A 412 -9.68 -0.76 -12.09
CA ALA A 412 -8.51 -1.59 -12.34
C ALA A 412 -8.09 -2.37 -11.09
N THR A 413 -8.07 -1.71 -9.92
CA THR A 413 -7.76 -2.34 -8.63
C THR A 413 -8.78 -3.44 -8.29
N ASP A 414 -10.08 -3.15 -8.46
CA ASP A 414 -11.15 -4.08 -8.13
C ASP A 414 -11.60 -4.92 -9.34
N TYR A 415 -10.84 -4.92 -10.46
CA TYR A 415 -11.19 -5.69 -11.64
C TYR A 415 -11.33 -7.18 -11.36
N ILE A 416 -10.56 -7.70 -10.42
CA ILE A 416 -10.65 -9.12 -10.03
C ILE A 416 -12.03 -9.48 -9.46
N GLU A 417 -12.73 -8.56 -8.80
CA GLU A 417 -14.12 -8.74 -8.36
C GLU A 417 -15.06 -8.79 -9.56
N ILE A 418 -14.94 -7.83 -10.47
CA ILE A 418 -15.72 -7.79 -11.71
C ILE A 418 -15.54 -9.10 -12.47
N ARG A 419 -14.32 -9.61 -12.53
CA ARG A 419 -13.99 -10.86 -13.22
C ARG A 419 -14.58 -12.09 -12.54
N LYS A 420 -14.45 -12.21 -11.19
CA LYS A 420 -14.91 -13.40 -10.43
C LYS A 420 -16.40 -13.38 -10.13
N LEU A 421 -16.95 -12.22 -9.79
CA LEU A 421 -18.34 -12.08 -9.33
C LEU A 421 -19.31 -11.58 -10.42
N GLY A 422 -18.78 -11.04 -11.51
CA GLY A 422 -19.55 -10.39 -12.57
C GLY A 422 -20.00 -8.97 -12.25
N ALA A 423 -19.70 -8.46 -11.06
CA ALA A 423 -20.04 -7.12 -10.59
C ALA A 423 -19.10 -6.70 -9.47
N LEU A 424 -19.01 -5.39 -9.21
CA LEU A 424 -18.37 -4.84 -8.03
C LEU A 424 -19.23 -5.05 -6.79
N VAL A 425 -18.58 -5.24 -5.66
CA VAL A 425 -19.23 -5.27 -4.35
C VAL A 425 -19.51 -3.84 -3.89
N ASP A 426 -20.65 -3.62 -3.25
CA ASP A 426 -20.96 -2.35 -2.59
C ASP A 426 -20.26 -2.30 -1.22
N ASP A 427 -19.02 -1.86 -1.23
CA ASP A 427 -18.16 -1.76 -0.03
C ASP A 427 -18.76 -0.83 1.01
N GLU A 428 -19.41 0.26 0.59
CA GLU A 428 -20.04 1.18 1.52
C GLU A 428 -21.15 0.49 2.32
N ALA A 429 -22.02 -0.25 1.66
CA ALA A 429 -23.07 -1.01 2.34
C ALA A 429 -22.48 -2.05 3.29
N LYS A 430 -21.37 -2.70 2.89
CA LYS A 430 -20.66 -3.69 3.72
C LYS A 430 -20.03 -3.04 4.95
N ILE A 431 -19.32 -1.91 4.79
CA ILE A 431 -18.72 -1.15 5.88
C ILE A 431 -19.78 -0.65 6.85
N GLN A 432 -20.89 -0.10 6.35
CA GLN A 432 -22.00 0.36 7.18
C GLN A 432 -22.64 -0.76 8.00
N ALA A 433 -22.73 -1.96 7.45
CA ALA A 433 -23.32 -3.13 8.11
C ALA A 433 -22.44 -3.68 9.25
N VAL A 434 -21.14 -3.36 9.31
CA VAL A 434 -20.24 -3.82 10.39
C VAL A 434 -20.74 -3.31 11.74
N ASN A 435 -20.84 -4.20 12.71
CA ASN A 435 -21.27 -3.89 14.07
C ASN A 435 -20.26 -4.37 15.13
N ALA A 436 -20.50 -4.00 16.39
CA ALA A 436 -19.58 -4.33 17.49
C ALA A 436 -19.39 -5.85 17.70
N ALA A 437 -20.40 -6.67 17.36
CA ALA A 437 -20.29 -8.13 17.49
C ALA A 437 -19.36 -8.71 16.39
N ASP A 438 -19.39 -8.14 15.19
CA ASP A 438 -18.46 -8.52 14.10
C ASP A 438 -17.03 -8.16 14.49
N ILE A 439 -16.80 -6.97 15.04
CA ILE A 439 -15.49 -6.55 15.53
C ILE A 439 -14.96 -7.51 16.59
N ALA A 440 -15.78 -7.81 17.63
CA ALA A 440 -15.38 -8.72 18.70
C ALA A 440 -15.06 -10.14 18.18
N ARG A 441 -15.86 -10.65 17.26
CA ARG A 441 -15.67 -11.96 16.63
C ARG A 441 -14.36 -12.01 15.84
N VAL A 442 -14.12 -11.01 15.00
CA VAL A 442 -12.97 -10.94 14.11
C VAL A 442 -11.68 -10.65 14.88
N ALA A 443 -11.71 -9.72 15.85
CA ALA A 443 -10.58 -9.46 16.73
C ALA A 443 -10.16 -10.72 17.48
N LYS A 444 -11.10 -11.46 18.07
CA LYS A 444 -10.82 -12.71 18.76
C LYS A 444 -10.26 -13.80 17.84
N LYS A 445 -10.73 -13.86 16.59
CA LYS A 445 -10.32 -14.89 15.62
C LYS A 445 -8.90 -14.67 15.10
N TYR A 446 -8.52 -13.42 14.79
CA TYR A 446 -7.29 -13.12 14.06
C TYR A 446 -6.27 -12.29 14.85
N LEU A 447 -6.71 -11.47 15.81
CA LEU A 447 -5.86 -10.51 16.50
C LEU A 447 -5.59 -10.87 17.96
N SER A 448 -5.87 -12.12 18.34
CA SER A 448 -5.58 -12.63 19.68
C SER A 448 -4.08 -12.60 19.98
N PRO A 449 -3.65 -12.23 21.20
CA PRO A 449 -2.23 -12.08 21.54
C PRO A 449 -1.35 -13.31 21.26
N GLN A 450 -1.92 -14.51 21.32
CA GLN A 450 -1.20 -15.77 21.02
C GLN A 450 -0.90 -15.96 19.52
N LEU A 451 -1.45 -15.12 18.65
CA LEU A 451 -1.20 -15.14 17.20
C LEU A 451 -0.25 -14.02 16.76
N ALA A 452 0.17 -13.17 17.68
CA ALA A 452 0.98 -12.00 17.40
C ALA A 452 2.44 -12.35 17.08
N VAL A 453 2.99 -11.70 16.08
CA VAL A 453 4.43 -11.54 15.93
C VAL A 453 4.79 -10.12 16.38
N GLN A 454 5.65 -10.01 17.39
CA GLN A 454 6.13 -8.75 17.94
C GLN A 454 7.58 -8.55 17.54
N ILE A 455 7.89 -7.40 16.99
CA ILE A 455 9.25 -7.04 16.56
C ILE A 455 9.64 -5.71 17.22
N GLU A 456 10.81 -5.71 17.86
CA GLU A 456 11.52 -4.51 18.27
C GLU A 456 12.71 -4.33 17.33
N GLU A 457 12.62 -3.38 16.41
CA GLU A 457 13.69 -2.99 15.52
C GLU A 457 14.49 -1.87 16.18
N ILE A 458 15.66 -2.21 16.72
CA ILE A 458 16.53 -1.25 17.41
C ILE A 458 17.83 -1.07 16.63
N PRO A 459 18.44 0.15 16.66
CA PRO A 459 19.72 0.36 16.00
C PRO A 459 20.85 -0.45 16.64
N THR A 460 21.83 -0.87 15.84
CA THR A 460 23.03 -1.58 16.35
C THR A 460 23.80 -0.70 17.31
N LEU A 461 23.90 0.60 17.03
CA LEU A 461 24.52 1.61 17.88
C LEU A 461 23.63 2.85 17.90
N THR A 462 23.44 3.44 19.08
CA THR A 462 22.93 4.79 19.17
C THR A 462 24.03 5.82 18.98
N TYR A 463 23.67 7.06 18.61
CA TYR A 463 24.67 8.16 18.55
C TYR A 463 25.36 8.37 19.90
N THR A 464 24.65 8.21 21.01
CA THR A 464 25.22 8.29 22.36
C THR A 464 26.30 7.23 22.58
N GLN A 465 25.99 5.98 22.26
CA GLN A 465 26.95 4.86 22.36
C GLN A 465 28.17 5.07 21.42
N LEU A 466 27.95 5.63 20.23
CA LEU A 466 29.03 5.96 19.31
C LEU A 466 29.95 7.03 19.91
N TYR A 467 29.40 8.10 20.50
CA TYR A 467 30.19 9.12 21.16
C TYR A 467 30.98 8.57 22.36
N GLU A 468 30.34 7.73 23.17
CA GLU A 468 31.02 7.03 24.28
C GLU A 468 32.18 6.18 23.78
N LEU A 469 31.97 5.40 22.71
CA LEU A 469 32.99 4.58 22.08
C LEU A 469 34.17 5.45 21.58
N ILE A 470 33.89 6.55 20.88
CA ILE A 470 34.89 7.51 20.40
C ILE A 470 35.68 8.08 21.57
N CYS A 471 35.02 8.49 22.66
CA CYS A 471 35.66 8.98 23.86
C CYS A 471 36.61 7.95 24.49
N VAL A 472 36.13 6.69 24.60
CA VAL A 472 36.97 5.60 25.13
C VAL A 472 38.22 5.35 24.26
N VAL A 473 38.02 5.28 22.94
CA VAL A 473 39.15 5.10 21.99
C VAL A 473 40.10 6.26 22.08
N PHE A 474 39.64 7.51 22.19
CA PHE A 474 40.48 8.69 22.34
C PHE A 474 41.29 8.64 23.62
N VAL A 475 40.66 8.26 24.75
CA VAL A 475 41.38 8.11 26.04
C VAL A 475 42.46 7.03 25.98
N LEU A 476 42.16 5.89 25.34
CA LEU A 476 43.12 4.80 25.14
C LEU A 476 44.32 5.25 24.27
N LEU A 477 44.04 5.95 23.16
CA LEU A 477 45.11 6.50 22.29
C LEU A 477 45.95 7.52 23.01
N LEU A 478 45.34 8.40 23.79
CA LEU A 478 46.06 9.36 24.63
C LEU A 478 46.96 8.65 25.67
N GLY A 479 46.43 7.61 26.32
CA GLY A 479 47.19 6.77 27.25
C GLY A 479 48.41 6.10 26.60
N VAL A 480 48.25 5.58 25.38
CA VAL A 480 49.36 5.03 24.59
C VAL A 480 50.38 6.08 24.24
N LEU A 481 49.97 7.25 23.80
CA LEU A 481 50.86 8.36 23.49
C LEU A 481 51.65 8.82 24.73
N VAL A 482 50.98 8.97 25.86
CA VAL A 482 51.63 9.33 27.15
C VAL A 482 52.62 8.24 27.57
N TYR A 483 52.29 6.98 27.44
CA TYR A 483 53.19 5.86 27.73
C TYR A 483 54.44 5.93 26.86
N PHE A 484 54.32 6.12 25.54
CA PHE A 484 55.46 6.24 24.65
C PHE A 484 56.28 7.49 24.94
N TYR A 485 55.65 8.63 25.23
CA TYR A 485 56.34 9.84 25.64
C TYR A 485 57.17 9.64 26.92
N LEU A 486 56.59 9.03 27.94
CA LEU A 486 57.29 8.75 29.22
C LEU A 486 58.44 7.75 29.00
N ARG A 487 58.26 6.75 28.16
CA ARG A 487 59.31 5.79 27.80
C ARG A 487 60.49 6.45 27.05
N LEU A 488 60.17 7.30 26.09
CA LEU A 488 61.20 8.08 25.35
C LEU A 488 61.95 9.01 26.28
N ARG A 489 61.24 9.70 27.18
CA ARG A 489 61.86 10.60 28.17
C ARG A 489 62.75 9.82 29.15
N ALA A 490 62.35 8.63 29.58
CA ALA A 490 63.16 7.76 30.41
C ALA A 490 64.43 7.25 29.66
N HIS A 491 64.30 6.92 28.37
CA HIS A 491 65.39 6.46 27.53
C HIS A 491 66.45 7.61 27.32
N ASN A 492 65.95 8.81 27.02
CA ASN A 492 66.87 9.98 26.85
C ASN A 492 67.57 10.40 28.13
N ARG A 493 66.99 10.16 29.32
CA ARG A 493 67.68 10.41 30.62
C ARG A 493 68.78 9.38 30.95
N ARG A 494 68.78 8.21 30.27
CA ARG A 494 69.77 7.14 30.46
C ARG A 494 70.99 7.24 29.50
N ARG A 495 70.99 8.20 28.57
CA ARG A 495 72.15 8.45 27.74
C ARG A 495 73.16 9.24 28.56
N PRO A 496 74.40 8.74 28.87
CA PRO A 496 75.38 9.49 29.52
C PRO A 496 75.83 10.67 28.62
N ALA A 497 75.98 11.86 29.20
CA ALA A 497 76.57 12.96 28.53
C ALA A 497 78.05 12.58 28.17
N GLY A 498 78.22 12.33 26.86
CA GLY A 498 79.58 12.15 26.29
C GLY A 498 80.19 13.46 25.94
#